data_df9cb20c0614f83ee7e18c3de10c5c22
#
_entry.id   df9cb20c0614f83ee7e18c3de10c5c22
#
_cell.length_a   1.000
_cell.length_b   1.000
_cell.length_c   1.000
_cell.angle_alpha   90.00
_cell.angle_beta   90.00
_cell.angle_gamma   90.00
#
_symmetry.space_group_name_H-M   'P 1'
#
loop_
_entity.id
_entity.type
_entity.pdbx_description
1 polymer ?
#
loop_
_entity_poly.entity_id
_entity_poly.type
_entity_poly.pdbx_seq_one_letter_code
_entity_poly.pdbx_strand_id
1 'polypeptide(L)'
;MKESTPSMVFADRNGNVMDFPELGMVGRSGDYFVPVRADETIELPMGSQFYVLPDRLPMGVDRETGEVVVLRKNPCTGKGPVYAVASFLSAAHTQTYLGAWETRPGAETLPLFAYTAVGWSDGFVATALRTDPSSRQDPDTFRMDAVEKGIGLWRKELPGNRLVEHLTHCATCYACPAALNLFQGREEAPLPTSPGCNARCAGCISLQEGCGPPSPQQRIAFIPTPEEIAEVALRHISTVPEP
;
A
#
# COMPACT_ATOMS: atom_id res chain seq x y z
N MET A 1 -11.18 -31.50 8.37
CA MET A 1 -11.77 -30.40 7.57
C MET A 1 -10.72 -29.99 6.56
N LYS A 2 -11.01 -30.04 5.26
CA LYS A 2 -10.13 -29.43 4.26
C LYS A 2 -10.18 -27.93 4.54
N GLU A 3 -9.08 -27.34 4.97
CA GLU A 3 -8.94 -25.89 5.07
C GLU A 3 -9.25 -25.30 3.70
N SER A 4 -10.31 -24.51 3.62
CA SER A 4 -10.78 -23.99 2.35
C SER A 4 -9.81 -22.93 1.85
N THR A 5 -9.18 -23.16 0.72
CA THR A 5 -8.40 -22.16 0.00
C THR A 5 -9.34 -21.00 -0.41
N PRO A 6 -9.02 -19.73 -0.13
CA PRO A 6 -9.78 -18.60 -0.65
C PRO A 6 -9.93 -18.67 -2.18
N SER A 7 -10.95 -18.07 -2.72
CA SER A 7 -11.15 -18.00 -4.17
C SER A 7 -10.15 -17.05 -4.81
N MET A 8 -9.72 -17.36 -6.02
CA MET A 8 -8.95 -16.45 -6.86
C MET A 8 -9.79 -15.21 -7.19
N VAL A 9 -9.16 -14.05 -7.29
CA VAL A 9 -9.77 -12.82 -7.81
C VAL A 9 -9.09 -12.38 -9.09
N PHE A 10 -9.86 -11.73 -9.97
CA PHE A 10 -9.37 -11.15 -11.20
C PHE A 10 -10.13 -9.85 -11.52
N ALA A 11 -9.60 -9.02 -12.39
CA ALA A 11 -10.32 -7.86 -12.91
C ALA A 11 -10.71 -8.04 -14.39
N ASP A 12 -11.85 -7.47 -14.77
CA ASP A 12 -12.26 -7.34 -16.17
C ASP A 12 -11.60 -6.11 -16.84
N ARG A 13 -11.94 -5.88 -18.11
CA ARG A 13 -11.44 -4.72 -18.89
C ARG A 13 -11.88 -3.36 -18.33
N ASN A 14 -12.89 -3.31 -17.49
CA ASN A 14 -13.42 -2.09 -16.91
C ASN A 14 -12.83 -1.84 -15.51
N GLY A 15 -11.97 -2.76 -15.01
CA GLY A 15 -11.41 -2.70 -13.68
C GLY A 15 -12.31 -3.28 -12.58
N ASN A 16 -13.44 -3.91 -12.94
CA ASN A 16 -14.29 -4.57 -11.95
C ASN A 16 -13.57 -5.81 -11.43
N VAL A 17 -13.37 -5.87 -10.13
CA VAL A 17 -12.76 -7.02 -9.44
C VAL A 17 -13.84 -8.04 -9.09
N MET A 18 -13.60 -9.28 -9.47
CA MET A 18 -14.52 -10.40 -9.28
C MET A 18 -13.77 -11.60 -8.74
N ASP A 19 -14.43 -12.41 -7.94
CA ASP A 19 -13.92 -13.73 -7.52
C ASP A 19 -14.27 -14.81 -8.56
N PHE A 20 -13.50 -15.88 -8.53
CA PHE A 20 -13.73 -17.06 -9.34
C PHE A 20 -13.56 -18.31 -8.47
N PRO A 21 -14.66 -18.84 -7.90
CA PRO A 21 -14.62 -19.92 -6.91
C PRO A 21 -14.06 -21.25 -7.42
N GLU A 22 -14.09 -21.48 -8.72
CA GLU A 22 -13.54 -22.68 -9.34
C GLU A 22 -12.02 -22.78 -9.21
N LEU A 23 -11.35 -21.64 -9.08
CA LEU A 23 -9.91 -21.58 -8.81
C LEU A 23 -9.62 -21.06 -7.41
N GLY A 24 -8.67 -21.69 -6.73
CA GLY A 24 -8.14 -21.24 -5.47
C GLY A 24 -7.12 -20.11 -5.62
N MET A 25 -6.93 -19.34 -4.57
CA MET A 25 -5.92 -18.29 -4.49
C MET A 25 -4.50 -18.86 -4.58
N VAL A 26 -3.63 -18.16 -5.30
CA VAL A 26 -2.21 -18.46 -5.44
C VAL A 26 -1.38 -17.24 -5.05
N GLY A 27 -0.37 -17.47 -4.24
CA GLY A 27 0.70 -16.53 -3.95
C GLY A 27 1.99 -16.88 -4.67
N ARG A 28 2.97 -15.96 -4.62
CA ARG A 28 4.31 -16.18 -5.16
C ARG A 28 5.37 -15.92 -4.10
N SER A 29 6.32 -16.85 -3.98
CA SER A 29 7.51 -16.71 -3.14
C SER A 29 8.75 -16.96 -4.01
N GLY A 30 9.50 -15.92 -4.34
CA GLY A 30 10.56 -15.98 -5.34
C GLY A 30 10.00 -16.43 -6.70
N ASP A 31 10.50 -17.53 -7.22
CA ASP A 31 10.06 -18.12 -8.49
C ASP A 31 8.99 -19.21 -8.32
N TYR A 32 8.56 -19.48 -7.09
CA TYR A 32 7.58 -20.52 -6.79
C TYR A 32 6.17 -19.94 -6.67
N PHE A 33 5.21 -20.65 -7.25
CA PHE A 33 3.79 -20.41 -7.06
C PHE A 33 3.27 -21.33 -5.96
N VAL A 34 2.59 -20.76 -4.98
CA VAL A 34 2.15 -21.43 -3.75
C VAL A 34 0.62 -21.33 -3.62
N PRO A 35 -0.11 -22.46 -3.60
CA PRO A 35 -1.52 -22.45 -3.21
C PRO A 35 -1.66 -21.89 -1.81
N VAL A 36 -2.54 -20.88 -1.64
CA VAL A 36 -2.71 -20.17 -0.36
C VAL A 36 -3.83 -20.82 0.43
N ARG A 37 -3.58 -21.16 1.70
CA ARG A 37 -4.59 -21.66 2.62
C ARG A 37 -5.28 -20.50 3.34
N ALA A 38 -6.48 -20.75 3.87
CA ALA A 38 -7.25 -19.74 4.59
C ALA A 38 -6.51 -19.21 5.84
N ASP A 39 -5.79 -20.09 6.55
CA ASP A 39 -5.00 -19.73 7.75
C ASP A 39 -3.73 -18.91 7.44
N GLU A 40 -3.37 -18.76 6.17
CA GLU A 40 -2.27 -17.92 5.69
C GLU A 40 -2.76 -16.53 5.24
N THR A 41 -4.04 -16.23 5.45
CA THR A 41 -4.63 -14.95 5.06
C THR A 41 -5.26 -14.23 6.25
N ILE A 42 -5.35 -12.92 6.11
CA ILE A 42 -6.17 -12.06 6.97
C ILE A 42 -7.20 -11.33 6.12
N GLU A 43 -8.26 -10.83 6.72
CA GLU A 43 -9.13 -9.85 6.06
C GLU A 43 -8.28 -8.72 5.50
N LEU A 44 -8.58 -8.26 4.27
CA LEU A 44 -7.80 -7.19 3.66
C LEU A 44 -7.86 -5.94 4.53
N PRO A 45 -6.72 -5.47 5.09
CA PRO A 45 -6.73 -4.37 6.03
C PRO A 45 -7.33 -3.10 5.43
N MET A 46 -8.13 -2.39 6.22
CA MET A 46 -8.69 -1.09 5.84
C MET A 46 -7.57 -0.13 5.39
N GLY A 47 -7.82 0.62 4.33
CA GLY A 47 -6.83 1.52 3.73
C GLY A 47 -5.85 0.84 2.76
N SER A 48 -5.93 -0.48 2.59
CA SER A 48 -5.20 -1.17 1.52
C SER A 48 -5.74 -0.76 0.15
N GLN A 49 -4.87 -0.72 -0.84
CA GLN A 49 -5.20 -0.25 -2.19
C GLN A 49 -5.14 -1.40 -3.19
N PHE A 50 -6.18 -1.55 -4.01
CA PHE A 50 -6.19 -2.50 -5.12
C PHE A 50 -5.50 -1.93 -6.35
N TYR A 51 -4.79 -2.81 -7.05
CA TYR A 51 -4.17 -2.54 -8.34
C TYR A 51 -4.57 -3.60 -9.34
N VAL A 52 -5.15 -3.14 -10.46
CA VAL A 52 -5.32 -3.97 -11.66
C VAL A 52 -4.02 -3.89 -12.43
N LEU A 53 -3.39 -5.03 -12.67
CA LEU A 53 -2.05 -5.09 -13.26
C LEU A 53 -2.13 -5.24 -14.78
N PRO A 54 -1.78 -4.20 -15.56
CA PRO A 54 -1.84 -4.26 -17.01
C PRO A 54 -0.88 -5.32 -17.54
N ASP A 55 -1.34 -6.08 -18.55
CA ASP A 55 -0.59 -7.16 -19.18
C ASP A 55 -0.10 -8.28 -18.26
N ARG A 56 -0.78 -8.48 -17.12
CA ARG A 56 -0.58 -9.61 -16.22
C ARG A 56 -1.85 -10.45 -16.18
N LEU A 57 -1.71 -11.72 -16.55
CA LEU A 57 -2.80 -12.69 -16.51
C LEU A 57 -2.89 -13.29 -15.11
N PRO A 58 -4.09 -13.34 -14.50
CA PRO A 58 -4.25 -13.89 -13.17
C PRO A 58 -3.99 -15.40 -13.17
N MET A 59 -3.42 -15.89 -12.07
CA MET A 59 -3.14 -17.31 -11.84
C MET A 59 -3.94 -17.76 -10.63
N GLY A 60 -4.45 -19.00 -10.72
CA GLY A 60 -5.15 -19.67 -9.64
C GLY A 60 -4.75 -21.14 -9.56
N VAL A 61 -5.12 -21.79 -8.49
CA VAL A 61 -4.95 -23.26 -8.36
C VAL A 61 -6.28 -23.94 -8.66
N ASP A 62 -6.23 -24.90 -9.58
CA ASP A 62 -7.35 -25.80 -9.86
C ASP A 62 -7.64 -26.65 -8.60
N ARG A 63 -8.87 -26.61 -8.11
CA ARG A 63 -9.23 -27.25 -6.83
C ARG A 63 -9.28 -28.78 -6.90
N GLU A 64 -9.42 -29.33 -8.08
CA GLU A 64 -9.50 -30.78 -8.30
C GLU A 64 -8.11 -31.38 -8.51
N THR A 65 -7.29 -30.75 -9.36
CA THR A 65 -5.97 -31.26 -9.73
C THR A 65 -4.85 -30.73 -8.84
N GLY A 66 -5.04 -29.60 -8.19
CA GLY A 66 -4.00 -28.89 -7.43
C GLY A 66 -2.97 -28.18 -8.32
N GLU A 67 -3.17 -28.14 -9.62
CA GLU A 67 -2.26 -27.49 -10.56
C GLU A 67 -2.50 -25.98 -10.61
N VAL A 68 -1.42 -25.22 -10.76
CA VAL A 68 -1.51 -23.77 -10.97
C VAL A 68 -1.81 -23.51 -12.44
N VAL A 69 -2.90 -22.80 -12.68
CA VAL A 69 -3.41 -22.50 -14.02
C VAL A 69 -3.51 -21.00 -14.25
N VAL A 70 -3.40 -20.58 -15.52
CA VAL A 70 -3.51 -19.17 -15.92
C VAL A 70 -4.90 -18.91 -16.49
N LEU A 71 -5.63 -17.98 -15.92
CA LEU A 71 -6.92 -17.54 -16.43
C LEU A 71 -6.69 -16.57 -17.61
N ARG A 72 -7.11 -16.96 -18.82
CA ARG A 72 -6.83 -16.21 -20.07
C ARG A 72 -8.02 -15.43 -20.61
N LYS A 73 -9.22 -15.78 -20.18
CA LYS A 73 -10.49 -15.18 -20.63
C LYS A 73 -11.41 -14.99 -19.45
N ASN A 74 -12.26 -13.98 -19.51
CA ASN A 74 -13.26 -13.75 -18.48
C ASN A 74 -14.23 -14.94 -18.40
N PRO A 75 -14.25 -15.68 -17.28
CA PRO A 75 -15.06 -16.89 -17.14
C PRO A 75 -16.56 -16.59 -17.07
N CYS A 76 -16.97 -15.41 -16.57
CA CYS A 76 -18.37 -15.02 -16.45
C CYS A 76 -19.00 -14.74 -17.82
N THR A 77 -18.23 -14.27 -18.79
CA THR A 77 -18.71 -13.91 -20.13
C THR A 77 -18.21 -14.84 -21.23
N GLY A 78 -17.29 -15.74 -20.92
CA GLY A 78 -16.60 -16.62 -21.90
C GLY A 78 -15.66 -15.91 -22.85
N LYS A 79 -15.56 -14.56 -22.79
CA LYS A 79 -14.75 -13.74 -23.69
C LYS A 79 -14.30 -12.44 -23.01
N GLY A 80 -13.30 -11.80 -23.59
CA GLY A 80 -12.74 -10.54 -23.09
C GLY A 80 -11.48 -10.75 -22.24
N PRO A 81 -10.68 -9.69 -22.08
CA PRO A 81 -9.46 -9.75 -21.32
C PRO A 81 -9.73 -9.86 -19.82
N VAL A 82 -8.79 -10.47 -19.14
CA VAL A 82 -8.69 -10.53 -17.67
C VAL A 82 -7.33 -10.02 -17.24
N TYR A 83 -7.28 -9.46 -16.03
CA TYR A 83 -6.07 -8.90 -15.46
C TYR A 83 -5.88 -9.41 -14.04
N ALA A 84 -4.63 -9.64 -13.69
CA ALA A 84 -4.26 -9.93 -12.31
C ALA A 84 -4.56 -8.72 -11.41
N VAL A 85 -4.95 -9.02 -10.19
CA VAL A 85 -5.20 -8.03 -9.13
C VAL A 85 -4.24 -8.30 -8.00
N ALA A 86 -3.73 -7.25 -7.41
CA ALA A 86 -2.92 -7.31 -6.21
C ALA A 86 -3.25 -6.12 -5.30
N SER A 87 -2.74 -6.12 -4.09
CA SER A 87 -2.94 -5.02 -3.17
C SER A 87 -1.63 -4.51 -2.58
N PHE A 88 -1.59 -3.21 -2.29
CA PHE A 88 -0.69 -2.65 -1.30
C PHE A 88 -1.41 -2.60 0.03
N LEU A 89 -0.74 -3.15 1.03
CA LEU A 89 -1.26 -3.18 2.38
C LEU A 89 -1.19 -1.80 3.02
N SER A 90 -2.13 -1.51 3.90
CA SER A 90 -2.03 -0.36 4.79
C SER A 90 -0.86 -0.52 5.77
N ALA A 91 -0.45 0.58 6.38
CA ALA A 91 0.58 0.59 7.42
C ALA A 91 0.30 -0.46 8.51
N ALA A 92 1.31 -0.82 9.27
CA ALA A 92 1.28 -1.86 10.30
C ALA A 92 1.12 -3.31 9.79
N HIS A 93 1.13 -3.54 8.48
CA HIS A 93 1.02 -4.87 7.89
C HIS A 93 2.19 -5.16 6.94
N THR A 94 2.57 -6.43 6.85
CA THR A 94 3.55 -6.91 5.88
C THR A 94 3.00 -8.10 5.11
N GLN A 95 3.38 -8.20 3.85
CA GLN A 95 3.01 -9.32 2.99
C GLN A 95 3.81 -10.57 3.32
N THR A 96 3.17 -11.75 3.17
CA THR A 96 3.82 -13.05 3.27
C THR A 96 4.07 -13.65 1.88
N TYR A 97 3.16 -13.42 0.93
CA TYR A 97 3.31 -13.79 -0.47
C TYR A 97 3.02 -12.62 -1.39
N LEU A 98 3.75 -12.55 -2.49
CA LEU A 98 3.45 -11.66 -3.61
C LEU A 98 2.27 -12.20 -4.42
N GLY A 99 1.61 -11.35 -5.19
CA GLY A 99 0.62 -11.74 -6.17
C GLY A 99 1.23 -12.66 -7.26
N ALA A 100 0.42 -13.61 -7.73
CA ALA A 100 0.81 -14.55 -8.76
C ALA A 100 0.17 -14.17 -10.10
N TRP A 101 0.99 -14.07 -11.14
CA TRP A 101 0.53 -13.76 -12.50
C TRP A 101 1.50 -14.26 -13.55
N GLU A 102 0.98 -14.48 -14.77
CA GLU A 102 1.80 -14.64 -15.97
C GLU A 102 1.95 -13.27 -16.66
N THR A 103 3.19 -12.84 -16.89
CA THR A 103 3.47 -11.60 -17.61
C THR A 103 3.39 -11.82 -19.12
N ARG A 104 2.63 -11.01 -19.84
CA ARG A 104 2.56 -11.07 -21.30
C ARG A 104 3.86 -10.60 -21.92
N PRO A 105 4.27 -11.16 -23.08
CA PRO A 105 5.42 -10.66 -23.82
C PRO A 105 5.28 -9.17 -24.13
N GLY A 106 6.34 -8.41 -23.91
CA GLY A 106 6.36 -6.97 -24.16
C GLY A 106 5.69 -6.10 -23.09
N ALA A 107 5.19 -6.69 -22.00
CA ALA A 107 4.60 -5.92 -20.91
C ALA A 107 5.64 -5.01 -20.24
N GLU A 108 5.26 -3.79 -19.94
CA GLU A 108 6.10 -2.85 -19.19
C GLU A 108 6.41 -3.37 -17.77
N THR A 109 7.55 -2.96 -17.22
CA THR A 109 7.90 -3.27 -15.84
C THR A 109 6.93 -2.54 -14.90
N LEU A 110 6.39 -3.27 -13.91
CA LEU A 110 5.55 -2.65 -12.90
C LEU A 110 6.38 -1.69 -12.04
N PRO A 111 5.85 -0.49 -11.73
CA PRO A 111 6.60 0.55 -11.02
C PRO A 111 6.87 0.22 -9.54
N LEU A 112 6.13 -0.71 -8.96
CA LEU A 112 6.17 -1.05 -7.54
C LEU A 112 6.49 -2.54 -7.34
N PHE A 113 6.87 -2.94 -6.12
CA PHE A 113 7.28 -4.31 -5.83
C PHE A 113 6.38 -5.05 -4.83
N ALA A 114 5.73 -4.33 -3.93
CA ALA A 114 4.99 -4.92 -2.81
C ALA A 114 3.54 -5.32 -3.20
N TYR A 115 3.36 -5.89 -4.37
CA TYR A 115 2.06 -6.39 -4.84
C TYR A 115 1.69 -7.66 -4.09
N THR A 116 0.92 -7.52 -3.03
CA THR A 116 0.46 -8.62 -2.16
C THR A 116 -0.60 -9.45 -2.87
N ALA A 117 -0.54 -10.76 -2.69
CA ALA A 117 -1.59 -11.67 -3.17
C ALA A 117 -2.91 -11.41 -2.43
N VAL A 118 -3.99 -11.35 -3.20
CA VAL A 118 -5.36 -11.14 -2.72
C VAL A 118 -6.29 -12.23 -3.22
N GLY A 119 -7.31 -12.53 -2.45
CA GLY A 119 -8.34 -13.53 -2.76
C GLY A 119 -9.68 -13.14 -2.13
N TRP A 120 -10.63 -14.06 -2.19
CA TRP A 120 -11.96 -13.88 -1.64
C TRP A 120 -12.35 -15.05 -0.72
N SER A 121 -12.81 -14.72 0.49
CA SER A 121 -13.41 -15.65 1.46
C SER A 121 -14.40 -14.88 2.33
N ASP A 122 -15.65 -14.80 1.92
CA ASP A 122 -16.71 -13.97 2.53
C ASP A 122 -16.37 -12.47 2.61
N GLY A 123 -15.33 -12.06 1.90
CA GLY A 123 -14.73 -10.74 1.83
C GLY A 123 -13.37 -10.83 1.16
N PHE A 124 -12.76 -9.68 0.85
CA PHE A 124 -11.39 -9.68 0.35
C PHE A 124 -10.41 -10.05 1.46
N VAL A 125 -9.51 -10.97 1.13
CA VAL A 125 -8.43 -11.42 2.01
C VAL A 125 -7.08 -11.18 1.34
N ALA A 126 -6.03 -11.05 2.15
CA ALA A 126 -4.66 -10.87 1.69
C ALA A 126 -3.70 -11.80 2.43
N THR A 127 -2.64 -12.22 1.76
CA THR A 127 -1.53 -12.94 2.39
C THR A 127 -0.64 -11.98 3.17
N ALA A 128 -1.04 -11.69 4.39
CA ALA A 128 -0.40 -10.67 5.19
C ALA A 128 -0.37 -11.04 6.68
N LEU A 129 0.51 -10.36 7.38
CA LEU A 129 0.58 -10.37 8.84
C LEU A 129 0.53 -8.93 9.35
N ARG A 130 -0.16 -8.72 10.47
CA ARG A 130 -0.04 -7.49 11.22
C ARG A 130 1.29 -7.49 11.98
N THR A 131 2.16 -6.52 11.70
CA THR A 131 3.50 -6.41 12.29
C THR A 131 3.57 -5.40 13.42
N ASP A 132 2.69 -4.40 13.41
CA ASP A 132 2.53 -3.46 14.51
C ASP A 132 1.21 -3.74 15.23
N PRO A 133 1.24 -4.16 16.51
CA PRO A 133 0.02 -4.42 17.29
C PRO A 133 -0.74 -3.13 17.64
N SER A 134 -0.10 -1.96 17.54
CA SER A 134 -0.74 -0.67 17.82
C SER A 134 -1.77 -0.33 16.73
N SER A 135 -2.92 0.18 17.14
CA SER A 135 -3.93 0.71 16.20
C SER A 135 -3.59 2.13 15.70
N ARG A 136 -2.48 2.72 16.13
CA ARG A 136 -2.11 4.11 15.82
C ARG A 136 -1.88 4.36 14.33
N GLN A 137 -1.52 3.32 13.57
CA GLN A 137 -1.34 3.40 12.12
C GLN A 137 -2.61 3.07 11.33
N ASP A 138 -3.69 2.68 12.01
CA ASP A 138 -4.93 2.32 11.34
C ASP A 138 -5.63 3.58 10.80
N PRO A 139 -6.12 3.56 9.56
CA PRO A 139 -6.68 4.76 8.91
C PRO A 139 -7.87 5.38 9.63
N ASP A 140 -8.69 4.58 10.30
CA ASP A 140 -9.87 5.01 11.06
C ASP A 140 -9.52 5.74 12.36
N THR A 141 -8.26 5.67 12.80
CA THR A 141 -7.78 6.39 13.98
C THR A 141 -7.31 7.82 13.69
N PHE A 142 -7.21 8.20 12.41
CA PHE A 142 -6.87 9.57 12.03
C PHE A 142 -8.07 10.48 12.13
N ARG A 143 -7.99 11.48 13.01
CA ARG A 143 -9.03 12.45 13.27
C ARG A 143 -8.65 13.81 12.69
N MET A 144 -9.32 14.22 11.64
CA MET A 144 -9.01 15.48 10.94
C MET A 144 -9.19 16.71 11.85
N ASP A 145 -10.14 16.71 12.78
CA ASP A 145 -10.29 17.79 13.77
C ASP A 145 -9.06 17.92 14.68
N ALA A 146 -8.44 16.79 15.06
CA ALA A 146 -7.21 16.80 15.84
C ALA A 146 -6.00 17.24 15.00
N VAL A 147 -5.93 16.83 13.73
CA VAL A 147 -4.91 17.26 12.78
C VAL A 147 -4.96 18.77 12.57
N GLU A 148 -6.14 19.35 12.33
CA GLU A 148 -6.31 20.79 12.15
C GLU A 148 -5.89 21.59 13.39
N LYS A 149 -6.26 21.13 14.57
CA LYS A 149 -5.80 21.73 15.84
C LYS A 149 -4.28 21.66 15.97
N GLY A 150 -3.70 20.49 15.67
CA GLY A 150 -2.25 20.30 15.67
C GLY A 150 -1.56 21.27 14.72
N ILE A 151 -2.01 21.39 13.48
CA ILE A 151 -1.48 22.35 12.49
C ILE A 151 -1.49 23.77 13.07
N GLY A 152 -2.60 24.19 13.68
CA GLY A 152 -2.70 25.51 14.31
C GLY A 152 -1.67 25.74 15.42
N LEU A 153 -1.42 24.72 16.26
CA LEU A 153 -0.40 24.78 17.31
C LEU A 153 1.02 24.85 16.73
N TRP A 154 1.34 24.00 15.77
CA TRP A 154 2.65 23.97 15.12
C TRP A 154 2.99 25.30 14.43
N ARG A 155 2.05 25.90 13.70
CA ARG A 155 2.21 27.22 13.07
C ARG A 155 2.44 28.33 14.08
N LYS A 156 1.77 28.26 15.24
CA LYS A 156 1.93 29.25 16.30
C LYS A 156 3.29 29.16 17.00
N GLU A 157 3.79 27.92 17.20
CA GLU A 157 5.04 27.68 17.92
C GLU A 157 6.26 27.82 17.03
N LEU A 158 6.15 27.49 15.73
CA LEU A 158 7.22 27.58 14.73
C LEU A 158 6.80 28.49 13.56
N PRO A 159 6.57 29.79 13.81
CA PRO A 159 6.10 30.70 12.78
C PRO A 159 7.16 30.87 11.68
N GLY A 160 6.75 30.70 10.43
CA GLY A 160 7.63 30.87 9.27
C GLY A 160 8.50 29.65 8.94
N ASN A 161 8.43 28.56 9.70
CA ASN A 161 9.10 27.30 9.35
C ASN A 161 8.45 26.69 8.10
N ARG A 162 9.20 26.66 6.99
CA ARG A 162 8.68 26.17 5.70
C ARG A 162 8.37 24.68 5.71
N LEU A 163 9.05 23.92 6.56
CA LEU A 163 8.81 22.48 6.70
C LEU A 163 7.44 22.21 7.34
N VAL A 164 7.02 23.01 8.31
CA VAL A 164 5.66 22.94 8.90
C VAL A 164 4.60 23.18 7.83
N GLU A 165 4.78 24.19 6.97
CA GLU A 165 3.82 24.45 5.88
C GLU A 165 3.79 23.32 4.85
N HIS A 166 4.96 22.77 4.48
CA HIS A 166 5.04 21.61 3.59
C HIS A 166 4.32 20.39 4.18
N LEU A 167 4.57 20.08 5.44
CA LEU A 167 3.93 18.95 6.12
C LEU A 167 2.42 19.16 6.31
N THR A 168 1.99 20.40 6.53
CA THR A 168 0.57 20.76 6.52
C THR A 168 -0.07 20.42 5.17
N HIS A 169 0.56 20.80 4.07
CA HIS A 169 0.08 20.45 2.73
C HIS A 169 0.05 18.93 2.53
N CYS A 170 1.08 18.20 2.98
CA CYS A 170 1.10 16.73 2.93
C CYS A 170 -0.06 16.09 3.70
N ALA A 171 -0.39 16.62 4.88
CA ALA A 171 -1.50 16.11 5.70
C ALA A 171 -2.86 16.39 5.06
N THR A 172 -3.08 17.63 4.60
CA THR A 172 -4.41 18.08 4.17
C THR A 172 -4.75 17.78 2.71
N CYS A 173 -3.75 17.76 1.81
CA CYS A 173 -3.96 17.54 0.38
C CYS A 173 -3.69 16.08 -0.04
N TYR A 174 -2.74 15.43 0.59
CA TYR A 174 -2.34 14.07 0.24
C TYR A 174 -2.72 13.00 1.26
N ALA A 175 -3.35 13.40 2.37
CA ALA A 175 -3.68 12.51 3.50
C ALA A 175 -2.48 11.62 3.90
N CYS A 176 -1.26 12.18 3.88
CA CYS A 176 -0.03 11.46 4.17
C CYS A 176 -0.02 10.95 5.62
N PRO A 177 -0.01 9.63 5.88
CA PRO A 177 -0.11 9.10 7.25
C PRO A 177 0.96 9.63 8.19
N ALA A 178 2.21 9.75 7.73
CA ALA A 178 3.30 10.31 8.52
C ALA A 178 3.05 11.77 8.93
N ALA A 179 2.52 12.61 8.03
CA ALA A 179 2.17 13.99 8.35
C ALA A 179 0.93 14.07 9.26
N LEU A 180 -0.04 13.17 9.10
CA LEU A 180 -1.20 13.05 10.00
C LEU A 180 -0.75 12.66 11.42
N ASN A 181 0.18 11.70 11.54
CA ASN A 181 0.76 11.30 12.82
C ASN A 181 1.43 12.48 13.53
N LEU A 182 2.26 13.23 12.83
CA LEU A 182 2.94 14.42 13.36
C LEU A 182 1.94 15.40 14.00
N PHE A 183 0.91 15.80 13.25
CA PHE A 183 -0.04 16.82 13.73
C PHE A 183 -1.03 16.31 14.78
N GLN A 184 -1.22 15.00 14.88
CA GLN A 184 -1.95 14.39 16.00
C GLN A 184 -1.08 14.15 17.24
N GLY A 185 0.22 14.50 17.23
CA GLY A 185 1.13 14.30 18.35
C GLY A 185 1.43 12.82 18.62
N ARG A 186 1.50 12.01 17.56
CA ARG A 186 1.90 10.61 17.63
C ARG A 186 3.39 10.45 17.42
N GLU A 187 3.89 9.21 17.52
CA GLU A 187 5.32 8.88 17.53
C GLU A 187 6.06 9.15 16.22
N GLU A 188 5.37 9.26 15.09
CA GLU A 188 6.00 9.43 13.79
C GLU A 188 6.09 10.88 13.36
N ALA A 189 7.29 11.32 12.95
CA ALA A 189 7.52 12.63 12.35
C ALA A 189 8.27 12.49 11.02
N PRO A 190 7.68 12.88 9.88
CA PRO A 190 8.41 12.96 8.63
C PRO A 190 9.32 14.19 8.60
N LEU A 191 10.59 13.98 8.25
CA LEU A 191 11.59 15.04 8.13
C LEU A 191 12.21 15.03 6.73
N PRO A 192 11.51 15.48 5.69
CA PRO A 192 12.07 15.58 4.36
C PRO A 192 13.22 16.61 4.35
N THR A 193 14.35 16.21 3.80
CA THR A 193 15.59 17.02 3.82
C THR A 193 15.99 17.54 2.45
N SER A 194 15.49 16.95 1.36
CA SER A 194 15.87 17.32 0.00
C SER A 194 14.83 16.88 -1.02
N PRO A 195 14.61 17.67 -2.10
CA PRO A 195 13.82 17.24 -3.25
C PRO A 195 14.58 16.25 -4.15
N GLY A 196 15.84 16.00 -3.91
CA GLY A 196 16.71 15.13 -4.72
C GLY A 196 17.33 14.01 -3.90
N CYS A 197 17.68 12.93 -4.61
CA CYS A 197 18.44 11.82 -4.06
C CYS A 197 19.50 11.39 -5.06
N ASN A 198 20.68 11.00 -4.59
CA ASN A 198 21.77 10.50 -5.42
C ASN A 198 21.71 8.97 -5.64
N ALA A 199 20.76 8.28 -5.02
CA ALA A 199 20.53 6.85 -5.21
C ALA A 199 19.55 6.58 -6.37
N ARG A 200 19.62 5.35 -6.91
CA ARG A 200 18.71 4.82 -7.93
C ARG A 200 18.21 3.46 -7.48
N CYS A 201 17.51 3.44 -6.35
CA CYS A 201 17.01 2.19 -5.78
C CYS A 201 15.91 1.61 -6.68
N ALA A 202 16.02 0.32 -6.97
CA ALA A 202 14.90 -0.41 -7.56
C ALA A 202 13.72 -0.39 -6.56
N GLY A 203 12.50 -0.03 -7.02
CA GLY A 203 11.33 0.11 -6.15
C GLY A 203 11.38 1.29 -5.19
N CYS A 204 12.01 2.37 -5.58
CA CYS A 204 12.05 3.60 -4.78
C CYS A 204 10.62 4.11 -4.51
N ILE A 205 10.21 4.15 -3.25
CA ILE A 205 8.92 4.71 -2.83
C ILE A 205 8.93 6.25 -2.76
N SER A 206 10.13 6.86 -2.73
CA SER A 206 10.29 8.32 -2.61
C SER A 206 10.26 9.03 -3.96
N LEU A 207 10.48 8.32 -5.06
CA LEU A 207 10.36 8.84 -6.43
C LEU A 207 9.67 7.79 -7.30
N GLN A 208 8.40 8.04 -7.60
CA GLN A 208 7.58 7.18 -8.47
C GLN A 208 6.87 8.06 -9.47
N GLU A 209 7.17 7.87 -10.74
CA GLU A 209 6.52 8.58 -11.83
C GLU A 209 5.21 7.87 -12.21
N GLY A 210 4.17 8.66 -12.49
CA GLY A 210 2.92 8.16 -13.07
C GLY A 210 1.97 7.42 -12.12
N CYS A 211 2.21 7.43 -10.80
CA CYS A 211 1.36 6.75 -9.82
C CYS A 211 0.70 7.74 -8.86
N GLY A 212 -0.64 7.88 -8.93
CA GLY A 212 -1.46 8.56 -7.92
C GLY A 212 -1.00 9.97 -7.54
N PRO A 213 -1.03 10.33 -6.24
CA PRO A 213 -0.52 11.62 -5.78
C PRO A 213 1.01 11.68 -5.95
N PRO A 214 1.59 12.91 -6.09
CA PRO A 214 3.02 13.06 -6.26
C PRO A 214 3.82 12.32 -5.19
N SER A 215 4.92 11.71 -5.58
CA SER A 215 5.83 11.02 -4.65
C SER A 215 6.50 12.00 -3.67
N PRO A 216 7.01 11.55 -2.52
CA PRO A 216 7.60 12.46 -1.53
C PRO A 216 8.65 13.42 -2.08
N GLN A 217 9.53 12.99 -3.01
CA GLN A 217 10.51 13.89 -3.64
C GLN A 217 9.87 14.94 -4.55
N GLN A 218 8.76 14.62 -5.19
CA GLN A 218 8.04 15.56 -6.06
C GLN A 218 7.22 16.59 -5.27
N ARG A 219 6.89 16.30 -4.00
CA ARG A 219 6.09 17.19 -3.16
C ARG A 219 6.87 18.37 -2.60
N ILE A 220 8.15 18.17 -2.27
CA ILE A 220 9.00 19.22 -1.69
C ILE A 220 9.72 19.98 -2.79
N ALA A 221 9.52 21.32 -2.83
CA ALA A 221 10.08 22.20 -3.84
C ALA A 221 11.26 23.05 -3.31
N PHE A 222 11.78 22.76 -2.12
CA PHE A 222 12.86 23.50 -1.48
C PHE A 222 13.75 22.56 -0.66
N ILE A 223 14.93 23.00 -0.32
CA ILE A 223 15.81 22.34 0.65
C ILE A 223 15.59 23.03 2.00
N PRO A 224 15.07 22.32 3.03
CA PRO A 224 14.96 22.85 4.37
C PRO A 224 16.34 23.16 4.94
N THR A 225 16.43 24.21 5.77
CA THR A 225 17.67 24.46 6.51
C THR A 225 17.83 23.47 7.65
N PRO A 226 19.05 23.25 8.15
CA PRO A 226 19.28 22.44 9.35
C PRO A 226 18.48 22.91 10.55
N GLU A 227 18.27 24.22 10.68
CA GLU A 227 17.49 24.85 11.75
C GLU A 227 16.02 24.49 11.63
N GLU A 228 15.42 24.60 10.44
CA GLU A 228 14.02 24.22 10.20
C GLU A 228 13.76 22.77 10.53
N ILE A 229 14.70 21.88 10.18
CA ILE A 229 14.62 20.44 10.49
C ILE A 229 14.72 20.21 12.00
N ALA A 230 15.72 20.86 12.64
CA ALA A 230 15.96 20.72 14.09
C ALA A 230 14.76 21.24 14.91
N GLU A 231 14.17 22.38 14.53
CA GLU A 231 12.97 22.91 15.19
C GLU A 231 11.81 21.91 15.17
N VAL A 232 11.52 21.33 14.01
CA VAL A 232 10.46 20.31 13.88
C VAL A 232 10.79 19.07 14.70
N ALA A 233 12.01 18.55 14.62
CA ALA A 233 12.43 17.35 15.33
C ALA A 233 12.36 17.56 16.86
N LEU A 234 12.94 18.63 17.37
CA LEU A 234 12.99 18.92 18.80
C LEU A 234 11.59 19.15 19.38
N ARG A 235 10.75 19.89 18.68
CA ARG A 235 9.36 20.07 19.10
C ARG A 235 8.63 18.74 19.16
N HIS A 236 8.77 17.88 18.14
CA HIS A 236 8.14 16.56 18.11
C HIS A 236 8.57 15.72 19.30
N ILE A 237 9.87 15.57 19.53
CA ILE A 237 10.42 14.76 20.63
C ILE A 237 9.94 15.30 22.00
N SER A 238 9.79 16.63 22.15
CA SER A 238 9.34 17.22 23.41
C SER A 238 7.84 17.03 23.72
N THR A 239 7.04 16.67 22.74
CA THR A 239 5.57 16.61 22.84
C THR A 239 5.00 15.21 22.74
N VAL A 240 5.76 14.28 22.19
CA VAL A 240 5.31 12.88 22.04
C VAL A 240 5.60 12.12 23.32
N PRO A 241 4.62 11.42 23.93
CA PRO A 241 4.89 10.51 25.03
C PRO A 241 5.93 9.46 24.57
N GLU A 242 6.76 9.02 25.48
CA GLU A 242 7.73 7.95 25.21
C GLU A 242 7.06 6.78 24.47
N PRO A 243 7.71 6.26 23.40
CA PRO A 243 7.17 5.17 22.59
C PRO A 243 7.07 3.85 23.35
#